data_861dcfbb201b1680aa5a7d58b601c4c0
#
_entry.id   861dcfbb201b1680aa5a7d58b601c4c0
#
_cell.length_a   1.000
_cell.length_b   1.000
_cell.length_c   1.000
_cell.angle_alpha   90.00
_cell.angle_beta   90.00
_cell.angle_gamma   90.00
#
_symmetry.space_group_name_H-M   'P 1'
#
loop_
_entity.id
_entity.type
_entity.pdbx_description
1 polymer ?
#
loop_
_entity_poly.entity_id
_entity_poly.type
_entity_poly.pdbx_seq_one_letter_code
_entity_poly.pdbx_strand_id
1 'polypeptide(L)'
;QRQMCIRDSDNIPTTLPTGEATTGKLSFKLRVEEVARNIAEFCGFSQGMTYSFESPKVFDKLLLDKDDPMRQAIQIMNPLGEDYSVMRTTSLNGMLTSLATNYNRRNKNVRLYELGNIYLPKALPLTELPDERMQFTLGMYGDGDFFSMKGVVEEFFEKVGLHKKETYDPNAGKNFLHPGRQANIVYDGKVVGYMGEVHPEVADIYGIGERAYVAVIDMPQITELATFERKYEGIAKYPAVSRDISMVMPKSILVGQVEEVIENKGGAYLESYKLFDIYEGAQIKAGFKSVAYSITSVSYTHLRAHETDSY
;
A
#
# COMPACT_ATOMS: atom_id res chain seq x y z
N GLN A 1 30.69 8.32 -36.98
CA GLN A 1 31.29 7.85 -35.71
C GLN A 1 32.75 8.24 -35.57
N ARG A 2 33.57 7.99 -36.59
CA ARG A 2 34.99 8.33 -36.53
C ARG A 2 35.26 9.86 -36.48
N GLN A 3 34.42 10.66 -37.14
CA GLN A 3 34.48 12.12 -37.06
C GLN A 3 34.10 12.69 -35.68
N MET A 4 33.09 12.08 -35.01
CA MET A 4 32.73 12.46 -33.64
C MET A 4 33.88 12.22 -32.68
N CYS A 5 34.54 11.05 -32.71
CA CYS A 5 35.64 10.75 -31.79
C CYS A 5 36.85 11.70 -32.02
N ILE A 6 37.22 11.95 -33.28
CA ILE A 6 38.43 12.77 -33.60
C ILE A 6 38.17 14.26 -33.43
N ARG A 7 36.97 14.74 -33.78
CA ARG A 7 36.67 16.16 -33.78
C ARG A 7 36.15 16.68 -32.43
N ASP A 8 35.33 15.92 -31.76
CA ASP A 8 34.64 16.41 -30.58
C ASP A 8 35.42 16.10 -29.30
N SER A 9 36.02 14.91 -29.19
CA SER A 9 36.79 14.56 -27.96
C SER A 9 38.03 15.43 -27.76
N ASP A 10 38.73 15.82 -28.83
CA ASP A 10 39.92 16.63 -28.74
C ASP A 10 39.63 18.14 -28.66
N ASN A 11 38.43 18.58 -29.04
CA ASN A 11 38.05 19.99 -29.08
C ASN A 11 37.07 20.43 -28.00
N ILE A 12 36.57 19.52 -27.16
CA ILE A 12 35.73 19.86 -26.01
C ILE A 12 36.63 20.49 -24.94
N PRO A 13 36.45 21.79 -24.61
CA PRO A 13 37.25 22.42 -23.57
C PRO A 13 36.92 21.82 -22.21
N THR A 14 37.96 21.65 -21.39
CA THR A 14 37.81 21.30 -19.98
C THR A 14 37.29 22.51 -19.19
N THR A 15 36.01 22.69 -19.14
CA THR A 15 35.37 23.75 -18.36
C THR A 15 34.63 23.14 -17.16
N LEU A 16 34.77 23.75 -16.00
CA LEU A 16 33.94 23.43 -14.86
C LEU A 16 32.56 24.07 -15.05
N PRO A 17 31.46 23.37 -14.71
CA PRO A 17 30.16 23.96 -14.72
C PRO A 17 30.09 25.14 -13.76
N THR A 18 29.56 26.27 -14.23
CA THR A 18 29.35 27.48 -13.42
C THR A 18 27.86 27.61 -13.11
N GLY A 19 27.49 27.86 -11.86
CA GLY A 19 26.11 28.03 -11.42
C GLY A 19 26.06 28.53 -9.98
N GLU A 20 24.93 29.00 -9.56
CA GLU A 20 24.71 29.35 -8.15
C GLU A 20 24.85 28.10 -7.27
N ALA A 21 25.63 28.23 -6.20
CA ALA A 21 25.73 27.18 -5.19
C ALA A 21 24.42 27.13 -4.39
N THR A 22 23.64 26.09 -4.59
CA THR A 22 22.39 25.83 -3.83
C THR A 22 22.57 24.62 -2.93
N THR A 23 22.00 24.68 -1.73
CA THR A 23 21.88 23.48 -0.89
C THR A 23 20.94 22.48 -1.56
N GLY A 24 21.48 21.35 -1.98
CA GLY A 24 20.66 20.25 -2.51
C GLY A 24 19.72 19.72 -1.43
N LYS A 25 18.44 19.55 -1.80
CA LYS A 25 17.45 18.89 -0.95
C LYS A 25 16.45 18.16 -1.81
N LEU A 26 15.85 17.13 -1.26
CA LEU A 26 14.76 16.41 -1.93
C LEU A 26 13.53 17.32 -2.05
N SER A 27 12.85 17.24 -3.20
CA SER A 27 11.50 17.80 -3.31
C SER A 27 10.55 17.05 -2.40
N PHE A 28 9.39 17.63 -2.09
CA PHE A 28 8.39 16.99 -1.24
C PHE A 28 7.99 15.61 -1.79
N LYS A 29 7.74 15.52 -3.10
CA LYS A 29 7.44 14.26 -3.79
C LYS A 29 8.54 13.21 -3.55
N LEU A 30 9.80 13.56 -3.82
CA LEU A 30 10.93 12.64 -3.64
C LEU A 30 11.12 12.22 -2.19
N ARG A 31 10.79 13.09 -1.23
CA ARG A 31 10.82 12.75 0.19
C ARG A 31 9.74 11.73 0.56
N VAL A 32 8.53 11.85 0.02
CA VAL A 32 7.45 10.85 0.21
C VAL A 32 7.86 9.50 -0.39
N GLU A 33 8.44 9.50 -1.60
CA GLU A 33 8.97 8.30 -2.24
C GLU A 33 10.11 7.65 -1.43
N GLU A 34 11.00 8.46 -0.85
CA GLU A 34 12.07 7.96 0.03
C GLU A 34 11.52 7.30 1.28
N VAL A 35 10.48 7.89 1.90
CA VAL A 35 9.79 7.27 3.04
C VAL A 35 9.17 5.93 2.63
N ALA A 36 8.54 5.83 1.45
CA ALA A 36 7.98 4.57 0.96
C ALA A 36 9.06 3.48 0.83
N ARG A 37 10.24 3.81 0.26
CA ARG A 37 11.37 2.88 0.17
C ARG A 37 11.85 2.44 1.55
N ASN A 38 12.13 3.41 2.43
CA ASN A 38 12.66 3.14 3.76
C ASN A 38 11.71 2.25 4.58
N ILE A 39 10.40 2.48 4.50
CA ILE A 39 9.41 1.66 5.20
C ILE A 39 9.33 0.25 4.61
N ALA A 40 9.31 0.10 3.29
CA ALA A 40 9.33 -1.22 2.67
C ALA A 40 10.57 -2.01 3.10
N GLU A 41 11.75 -1.40 3.04
CA GLU A 41 13.01 -2.04 3.44
C GLU A 41 13.04 -2.37 4.93
N PHE A 42 12.57 -1.46 5.78
CA PHE A 42 12.44 -1.70 7.23
C PHE A 42 11.51 -2.87 7.55
N CYS A 43 10.42 -3.03 6.77
CA CYS A 43 9.50 -4.15 6.88
C CYS A 43 10.00 -5.45 6.19
N GLY A 44 11.24 -5.47 5.71
CA GLY A 44 11.89 -6.64 5.14
C GLY A 44 11.60 -6.88 3.66
N PHE A 45 11.15 -5.87 2.92
CA PHE A 45 10.95 -5.95 1.48
C PHE A 45 12.24 -5.57 0.74
N SER A 46 12.48 -6.24 -0.38
CA SER A 46 13.56 -5.91 -1.31
C SER A 46 13.01 -5.17 -2.53
N GLN A 47 13.75 -4.18 -3.01
CA GLN A 47 13.33 -3.44 -4.20
C GLN A 47 13.42 -4.29 -5.46
N GLY A 48 12.33 -4.31 -6.22
CA GLY A 48 12.28 -4.79 -7.59
C GLY A 48 12.15 -3.63 -8.57
N MET A 49 12.69 -3.80 -9.76
CA MET A 49 12.51 -2.89 -10.89
C MET A 49 12.11 -3.71 -12.09
N THR A 50 10.92 -3.48 -12.59
CA THR A 50 10.36 -4.23 -13.73
C THR A 50 10.19 -3.33 -14.94
N TYR A 51 10.07 -3.93 -16.13
CA TYR A 51 9.89 -3.17 -17.36
C TYR A 51 8.53 -2.46 -17.38
N SER A 52 8.52 -1.26 -17.96
CA SER A 52 7.28 -0.52 -18.25
C SER A 52 6.55 -1.03 -19.50
N PHE A 53 7.14 -1.99 -20.19
CA PHE A 53 6.60 -2.62 -21.41
C PHE A 53 6.10 -4.00 -21.07
N GLU A 54 4.94 -4.37 -21.58
CA GLU A 54 4.36 -5.69 -21.33
C GLU A 54 3.54 -6.20 -22.53
N SER A 55 3.10 -7.44 -22.43
CA SER A 55 2.24 -8.07 -23.41
C SER A 55 0.78 -7.70 -23.17
N PRO A 56 -0.04 -7.46 -24.21
CA PRO A 56 -1.49 -7.32 -24.05
C PRO A 56 -2.16 -8.54 -23.39
N LYS A 57 -1.51 -9.71 -23.40
CA LYS A 57 -2.00 -10.95 -22.75
C LYS A 57 -2.04 -10.83 -21.21
N VAL A 58 -1.37 -9.81 -20.65
CA VAL A 58 -1.37 -9.54 -19.20
C VAL A 58 -2.78 -9.30 -18.67
N PHE A 59 -3.61 -8.63 -19.43
CA PHE A 59 -4.98 -8.31 -19.03
C PHE A 59 -5.84 -9.57 -18.84
N ASP A 60 -5.63 -10.59 -19.67
CA ASP A 60 -6.30 -11.88 -19.53
C ASP A 60 -5.72 -12.68 -18.35
N LYS A 61 -4.38 -12.62 -18.13
CA LYS A 61 -3.75 -13.25 -16.96
C LYS A 61 -4.26 -12.67 -15.64
N LEU A 62 -4.59 -11.39 -15.62
CA LEU A 62 -5.16 -10.69 -14.45
C LEU A 62 -6.69 -10.82 -14.37
N LEU A 63 -7.32 -11.65 -15.23
CA LEU A 63 -8.77 -11.86 -15.27
C LEU A 63 -9.58 -10.56 -15.42
N LEU A 64 -9.02 -9.54 -16.08
CA LEU A 64 -9.73 -8.29 -16.30
C LEU A 64 -10.89 -8.47 -17.27
N ASP A 65 -12.02 -7.85 -16.96
CA ASP A 65 -13.17 -7.82 -17.87
C ASP A 65 -12.80 -7.15 -19.20
N LYS A 66 -13.54 -7.47 -20.26
CA LYS A 66 -13.22 -6.98 -21.62
C LYS A 66 -13.29 -5.47 -21.76
N ASP A 67 -14.11 -4.84 -20.96
CA ASP A 67 -14.36 -3.40 -20.88
C ASP A 67 -13.60 -2.69 -19.74
N ASP A 68 -12.74 -3.42 -19.02
CA ASP A 68 -11.95 -2.84 -17.93
C ASP A 68 -11.04 -1.72 -18.48
N PRO A 69 -11.06 -0.52 -17.87
CA PRO A 69 -10.22 0.61 -18.29
C PRO A 69 -8.72 0.30 -18.33
N MET A 70 -8.22 -0.62 -17.50
CA MET A 70 -6.82 -1.04 -17.53
C MET A 70 -6.40 -1.71 -18.86
N ARG A 71 -7.37 -2.20 -19.68
CA ARG A 71 -7.08 -2.73 -21.01
C ARG A 71 -6.77 -1.64 -22.05
N GLN A 72 -7.04 -0.38 -21.74
CA GLN A 72 -6.73 0.74 -22.62
C GLN A 72 -5.24 1.08 -22.51
N ALA A 73 -4.39 0.26 -23.11
CA ALA A 73 -2.95 0.42 -23.07
C ALA A 73 -2.41 1.09 -24.33
N ILE A 74 -1.36 1.88 -24.16
CA ILE A 74 -0.65 2.57 -25.23
C ILE A 74 0.18 1.55 -25.99
N GLN A 75 -0.02 1.45 -27.29
CA GLN A 75 0.79 0.59 -28.16
C GLN A 75 2.12 1.26 -28.55
N ILE A 76 3.19 0.49 -28.53
CA ILE A 76 4.53 0.93 -28.91
C ILE A 76 4.69 0.69 -30.40
N MET A 77 5.12 1.73 -31.16
CA MET A 77 5.27 1.66 -32.62
C MET A 77 6.33 0.66 -33.09
N ASN A 78 7.41 0.53 -32.33
CA ASN A 78 8.55 -0.37 -32.65
C ASN A 78 8.91 -1.24 -31.44
N PRO A 79 8.02 -2.18 -31.05
CA PRO A 79 8.23 -2.99 -29.86
C PRO A 79 9.40 -3.96 -30.05
N LEU A 80 10.01 -4.37 -28.92
CA LEU A 80 11.05 -5.41 -28.90
C LEU A 80 10.51 -6.80 -29.23
N GLY A 81 9.20 -6.94 -29.31
CA GLY A 81 8.46 -8.18 -29.60
C GLY A 81 7.04 -8.05 -29.08
N GLU A 82 6.19 -9.04 -29.36
CA GLU A 82 4.79 -9.05 -28.93
C GLU A 82 4.65 -8.93 -27.39
N ASP A 83 5.58 -9.55 -26.66
CA ASP A 83 5.58 -9.57 -25.19
C ASP A 83 5.96 -8.22 -24.55
N TYR A 84 6.38 -7.24 -25.37
CA TYR A 84 6.76 -5.89 -24.93
C TYR A 84 6.13 -4.81 -25.81
N SER A 85 4.87 -5.04 -26.21
CA SER A 85 4.23 -4.22 -27.24
C SER A 85 3.32 -3.12 -26.71
N VAL A 86 3.03 -3.10 -25.43
CA VAL A 86 2.21 -2.07 -24.79
C VAL A 86 2.87 -1.48 -23.55
N MET A 87 2.53 -0.24 -23.24
CA MET A 87 2.90 0.37 -21.96
C MET A 87 2.01 -0.19 -20.85
N ARG A 88 2.59 -0.48 -19.67
CA ARG A 88 1.85 -1.01 -18.52
C ARG A 88 0.85 0.00 -17.97
N THR A 89 -0.36 -0.46 -17.68
CA THR A 89 -1.41 0.29 -16.98
C THR A 89 -1.53 -0.10 -15.52
N THR A 90 -0.77 -1.09 -15.08
CA THR A 90 -0.62 -1.52 -13.69
C THR A 90 0.77 -2.11 -13.50
N SER A 91 1.33 -2.00 -12.30
CA SER A 91 2.62 -2.62 -11.93
C SER A 91 2.49 -4.08 -11.46
N LEU A 92 1.26 -4.59 -11.36
CA LEU A 92 0.99 -5.94 -10.84
C LEU A 92 1.65 -7.06 -11.63
N ASN A 93 1.62 -7.00 -12.96
CA ASN A 93 2.22 -8.06 -13.79
C ASN A 93 3.71 -8.23 -13.50
N GLY A 94 4.45 -7.13 -13.44
CA GLY A 94 5.87 -7.15 -13.09
C GLY A 94 6.11 -7.73 -11.70
N MET A 95 5.30 -7.32 -10.72
CA MET A 95 5.37 -7.83 -9.35
C MET A 95 5.08 -9.33 -9.28
N LEU A 96 3.96 -9.79 -9.86
CA LEU A 96 3.59 -11.20 -9.87
C LEU A 96 4.61 -12.08 -10.61
N THR A 97 5.16 -11.60 -11.72
CA THR A 97 6.23 -12.28 -12.46
C THR A 97 7.50 -12.40 -11.61
N SER A 98 7.83 -11.36 -10.84
CA SER A 98 8.99 -11.38 -9.95
C SER A 98 8.79 -12.34 -8.78
N LEU A 99 7.59 -12.37 -8.19
CA LEU A 99 7.23 -13.35 -7.16
C LEU A 99 7.30 -14.77 -7.71
N ALA A 100 6.72 -15.03 -8.89
CA ALA A 100 6.76 -16.32 -9.56
C ALA A 100 8.20 -16.80 -9.86
N THR A 101 9.06 -15.89 -10.30
CA THR A 101 10.48 -16.19 -10.54
C THR A 101 11.17 -16.64 -9.27
N ASN A 102 10.91 -15.97 -8.16
CA ASN A 102 11.45 -16.34 -6.86
C ASN A 102 10.87 -17.68 -6.36
N TYR A 103 9.58 -17.90 -6.53
CA TYR A 103 8.92 -19.15 -6.18
C TYR A 103 9.50 -20.34 -6.93
N ASN A 104 9.70 -20.21 -8.24
CA ASN A 104 10.32 -21.24 -9.08
C ASN A 104 11.78 -21.52 -8.71
N ARG A 105 12.47 -20.55 -8.12
CA ARG A 105 13.81 -20.71 -7.53
C ARG A 105 13.79 -21.28 -6.11
N ARG A 106 12.60 -21.65 -5.60
CA ARG A 106 12.40 -22.23 -4.27
C ARG A 106 12.77 -21.31 -3.10
N ASN A 107 12.70 -20.00 -3.30
CA ASN A 107 12.77 -19.04 -2.21
C ASN A 107 11.47 -19.15 -1.41
N LYS A 108 11.56 -19.43 -0.11
CA LYS A 108 10.38 -19.75 0.73
C LYS A 108 9.61 -18.52 1.15
N ASN A 109 10.30 -17.47 1.55
CA ASN A 109 9.68 -16.23 2.04
C ASN A 109 10.19 -15.09 1.17
N VAL A 110 9.30 -14.43 0.48
CA VAL A 110 9.64 -13.35 -0.45
C VAL A 110 8.78 -12.15 -0.21
N ARG A 111 9.43 -11.00 -0.09
CA ARG A 111 8.80 -9.69 0.05
C ARG A 111 9.48 -8.73 -0.91
N LEU A 112 8.72 -8.23 -1.89
CA LEU A 112 9.22 -7.33 -2.92
C LEU A 112 8.39 -6.05 -2.95
N TYR A 113 9.05 -4.93 -3.23
CA TYR A 113 8.37 -3.67 -3.53
C TYR A 113 8.90 -3.04 -4.81
N GLU A 114 8.08 -2.25 -5.45
CA GLU A 114 8.45 -1.43 -6.60
C GLU A 114 7.80 -0.04 -6.48
N LEU A 115 8.59 1.00 -6.75
CA LEU A 115 8.10 2.33 -7.06
C LEU A 115 8.27 2.53 -8.56
N GLY A 116 7.17 2.41 -9.30
CA GLY A 116 7.21 2.40 -10.76
C GLY A 116 6.04 3.15 -11.40
N ASN A 117 6.30 3.81 -12.51
CA ASN A 117 5.26 4.50 -13.26
C ASN A 117 4.39 3.53 -14.05
N ILE A 118 3.10 3.84 -14.11
CA ILE A 118 2.12 3.32 -15.05
C ILE A 118 1.73 4.44 -16.01
N TYR A 119 1.13 4.08 -17.14
CA TYR A 119 0.87 5.00 -18.25
C TYR A 119 -0.59 4.88 -18.66
N LEU A 120 -1.40 5.86 -18.28
CA LEU A 120 -2.83 5.86 -18.55
C LEU A 120 -3.15 6.83 -19.69
N PRO A 121 -3.60 6.33 -20.86
CA PRO A 121 -3.99 7.21 -21.95
C PRO A 121 -5.26 7.97 -21.61
N LYS A 122 -5.32 9.25 -21.94
CA LYS A 122 -6.56 10.03 -21.84
C LYS A 122 -7.51 9.73 -22.99
N ALA A 123 -6.93 9.39 -24.16
CA ALA A 123 -7.65 8.94 -25.35
C ALA A 123 -6.74 8.05 -26.20
N LEU A 124 -7.34 7.15 -26.98
CA LEU A 124 -6.64 6.34 -27.99
C LEU A 124 -7.29 6.56 -29.35
N PRO A 125 -6.53 6.81 -30.44
CA PRO A 125 -5.06 7.00 -30.46
C PRO A 125 -4.61 8.23 -29.69
N LEU A 126 -3.37 8.22 -29.20
CA LEU A 126 -2.81 9.32 -28.40
C LEU A 126 -2.82 10.64 -29.17
N THR A 127 -3.41 11.68 -28.59
CA THR A 127 -3.36 13.08 -29.08
C THR A 127 -2.55 13.99 -28.17
N GLU A 128 -2.27 13.54 -26.94
CA GLU A 128 -1.49 14.22 -25.91
C GLU A 128 -0.72 13.20 -25.08
N LEU A 129 0.18 13.67 -24.23
CA LEU A 129 0.94 12.81 -23.32
C LEU A 129 0.00 12.09 -22.32
N PRO A 130 0.25 10.81 -22.04
CA PRO A 130 -0.54 10.05 -21.07
C PRO A 130 -0.36 10.60 -19.65
N ASP A 131 -1.25 10.22 -18.74
CA ASP A 131 -1.05 10.39 -17.32
C ASP A 131 -0.02 9.36 -16.84
N GLU A 132 1.18 9.84 -16.48
CA GLU A 132 2.25 9.02 -15.90
C GLU A 132 2.13 9.04 -14.39
N ARG A 133 1.61 7.95 -13.82
CA ARG A 133 1.36 7.84 -12.39
C ARG A 133 2.31 6.85 -11.73
N MET A 134 2.97 7.28 -10.68
CA MET A 134 3.76 6.39 -9.87
C MET A 134 2.87 5.55 -8.95
N GLN A 135 3.08 4.23 -8.97
CA GLN A 135 2.51 3.30 -8.01
C GLN A 135 3.58 2.80 -7.06
N PHE A 136 3.23 2.70 -5.79
CA PHE A 136 3.98 1.94 -4.80
C PHE A 136 3.31 0.58 -4.66
N THR A 137 3.98 -0.44 -5.20
CA THR A 137 3.47 -1.81 -5.28
C THR A 137 4.27 -2.70 -4.35
N LEU A 138 3.57 -3.40 -3.50
CA LEU A 138 4.11 -4.40 -2.58
C LEU A 138 3.60 -5.77 -2.99
N GLY A 139 4.45 -6.79 -2.87
CA GLY A 139 4.07 -8.17 -3.11
C GLY A 139 4.82 -9.12 -2.19
N MET A 140 4.15 -10.14 -1.66
CA MET A 140 4.78 -11.14 -0.80
C MET A 140 4.08 -12.49 -0.85
N TYR A 141 4.83 -13.53 -0.49
CA TYR A 141 4.32 -14.86 -0.16
C TYR A 141 5.21 -15.50 0.92
N GLY A 142 4.72 -16.58 1.54
CA GLY A 142 5.41 -17.35 2.57
C GLY A 142 4.94 -17.01 3.98
N ASP A 143 5.76 -16.34 4.76
CA ASP A 143 5.56 -16.07 6.19
C ASP A 143 4.60 -14.91 6.52
N GLY A 144 4.01 -14.27 5.50
CA GLY A 144 3.08 -13.15 5.68
C GLY A 144 1.65 -13.49 5.31
N ASP A 145 0.74 -12.66 5.75
CA ASP A 145 -0.69 -12.73 5.48
C ASP A 145 -1.28 -11.36 5.10
N PHE A 146 -2.61 -11.28 4.97
CA PHE A 146 -3.32 -10.04 4.71
C PHE A 146 -3.00 -8.95 5.75
N PHE A 147 -2.95 -9.32 7.02
CA PHE A 147 -2.70 -8.36 8.10
C PHE A 147 -1.24 -7.90 8.15
N SER A 148 -0.31 -8.76 7.78
CA SER A 148 1.10 -8.39 7.59
C SER A 148 1.24 -7.32 6.51
N MET A 149 0.57 -7.49 5.36
CA MET A 149 0.55 -6.49 4.29
C MET A 149 -0.13 -5.19 4.75
N LYS A 150 -1.26 -5.30 5.45
CA LYS A 150 -2.00 -4.17 6.02
C LYS A 150 -1.10 -3.34 6.95
N GLY A 151 -0.35 -4.00 7.84
CA GLY A 151 0.58 -3.32 8.76
C GLY A 151 1.66 -2.52 8.05
N VAL A 152 2.18 -3.00 6.91
CA VAL A 152 3.15 -2.24 6.11
C VAL A 152 2.52 -0.98 5.51
N VAL A 153 1.28 -1.09 5.01
CA VAL A 153 0.54 0.06 4.47
C VAL A 153 0.27 1.09 5.57
N GLU A 154 -0.17 0.65 6.75
CA GLU A 154 -0.44 1.52 7.90
C GLU A 154 0.84 2.22 8.39
N GLU A 155 1.95 1.51 8.48
CA GLU A 155 3.24 2.10 8.85
C GLU A 155 3.70 3.16 7.84
N PHE A 156 3.52 2.89 6.54
CA PHE A 156 3.82 3.88 5.51
C PHE A 156 2.95 5.13 5.67
N PHE A 157 1.64 4.97 5.87
CA PHE A 157 0.71 6.08 6.06
C PHE A 157 1.05 6.90 7.31
N GLU A 158 1.37 6.24 8.41
CA GLU A 158 1.81 6.90 9.65
C GLU A 158 3.06 7.76 9.42
N LYS A 159 4.07 7.24 8.67
CA LYS A 159 5.33 7.97 8.43
C LYS A 159 5.18 9.15 7.49
N VAL A 160 4.24 9.11 6.58
CA VAL A 160 3.93 10.28 5.71
C VAL A 160 2.90 11.23 6.33
N GLY A 161 2.47 10.96 7.57
CA GLY A 161 1.61 11.85 8.34
C GLY A 161 0.11 11.68 8.11
N LEU A 162 -0.28 10.55 7.53
CA LEU A 162 -1.67 10.16 7.37
C LEU A 162 -2.11 9.36 8.61
N HIS A 163 -2.34 10.06 9.73
CA HIS A 163 -2.57 9.41 11.02
C HIS A 163 -3.94 8.72 11.08
N LYS A 164 -3.96 7.40 11.05
CA LYS A 164 -5.09 6.49 11.43
C LYS A 164 -6.49 6.93 10.94
N LYS A 165 -6.57 7.53 9.76
CA LYS A 165 -7.83 7.89 9.10
C LYS A 165 -8.13 7.02 7.88
N GLU A 166 -7.26 6.07 7.61
CA GLU A 166 -7.48 5.09 6.56
C GLU A 166 -8.56 4.09 6.98
N THR A 167 -9.40 3.77 6.03
CA THR A 167 -10.41 2.73 6.15
C THR A 167 -10.24 1.72 5.03
N TYR A 168 -10.75 0.51 5.25
CA TYR A 168 -10.60 -0.60 4.31
C TYR A 168 -11.99 -1.06 3.86
N ASP A 169 -12.34 -0.75 2.61
CA ASP A 169 -13.60 -1.19 2.02
C ASP A 169 -13.42 -2.58 1.39
N PRO A 170 -14.09 -3.63 1.92
CA PRO A 170 -13.97 -4.99 1.42
C PRO A 170 -14.53 -5.18 0.00
N ASN A 171 -15.31 -4.22 -0.51
CA ASN A 171 -15.91 -4.29 -1.84
C ASN A 171 -14.99 -3.70 -2.92
N ALA A 172 -13.73 -4.11 -2.96
CA ALA A 172 -12.78 -3.60 -3.94
C ALA A 172 -13.11 -3.98 -5.39
N GLY A 173 -13.82 -5.10 -5.60
CA GLY A 173 -14.29 -5.53 -6.91
C GLY A 173 -13.16 -5.84 -7.90
N LYS A 174 -11.98 -6.28 -7.42
CA LYS A 174 -10.82 -6.60 -8.26
C LYS A 174 -10.81 -8.09 -8.61
N ASN A 175 -10.99 -8.42 -9.90
CA ASN A 175 -11.04 -9.81 -10.39
C ASN A 175 -9.73 -10.58 -10.13
N PHE A 176 -8.60 -9.89 -10.11
CA PHE A 176 -7.27 -10.46 -9.85
C PHE A 176 -6.99 -10.70 -8.36
N LEU A 177 -7.89 -10.30 -7.46
CA LEU A 177 -7.80 -10.54 -6.03
C LEU A 177 -8.87 -11.52 -5.57
N HIS A 178 -8.59 -12.24 -4.49
CA HIS A 178 -9.53 -13.16 -3.88
C HIS A 178 -10.81 -12.45 -3.40
N PRO A 179 -12.00 -12.84 -3.81
CA PRO A 179 -13.24 -12.08 -3.57
C PRO A 179 -13.56 -11.83 -2.10
N GLY A 180 -13.12 -12.72 -1.20
CA GLY A 180 -13.34 -12.58 0.25
C GLY A 180 -12.14 -12.03 1.02
N ARG A 181 -11.02 -11.67 0.36
CA ARG A 181 -9.78 -11.21 1.00
C ARG A 181 -9.15 -10.08 0.21
N GLN A 182 -9.93 -9.05 -0.07
CA GLN A 182 -9.50 -7.84 -0.77
C GLN A 182 -10.12 -6.62 -0.10
N ALA A 183 -9.47 -5.48 -0.25
CA ALA A 183 -10.00 -4.21 0.19
C ALA A 183 -9.47 -3.06 -0.67
N ASN A 184 -10.32 -2.05 -0.89
CA ASN A 184 -9.84 -0.73 -1.26
C ASN A 184 -9.27 -0.06 -0.01
N ILE A 185 -8.16 0.62 -0.18
CA ILE A 185 -7.57 1.50 0.83
C ILE A 185 -8.18 2.88 0.61
N VAL A 186 -8.93 3.35 1.59
CA VAL A 186 -9.67 4.61 1.49
C VAL A 186 -9.11 5.59 2.52
N TYR A 187 -8.81 6.79 2.10
CA TYR A 187 -8.38 7.87 2.97
C TYR A 187 -9.22 9.13 2.68
N ASP A 188 -9.85 9.69 3.71
CA ASP A 188 -10.72 10.86 3.60
C ASP A 188 -11.79 10.71 2.48
N GLY A 189 -12.40 9.51 2.40
CA GLY A 189 -13.43 9.16 1.42
C GLY A 189 -12.93 8.91 0.00
N LYS A 190 -11.61 9.00 -0.27
CA LYS A 190 -11.01 8.72 -1.57
C LYS A 190 -10.29 7.39 -1.57
N VAL A 191 -10.45 6.61 -2.64
CA VAL A 191 -9.68 5.38 -2.84
C VAL A 191 -8.27 5.75 -3.26
N VAL A 192 -7.29 5.48 -2.40
CA VAL A 192 -5.86 5.77 -2.62
C VAL A 192 -5.06 4.54 -3.00
N GLY A 193 -5.69 3.38 -3.01
CA GLY A 193 -5.05 2.13 -3.36
C GLY A 193 -5.97 0.93 -3.13
N TYR A 194 -5.42 -0.24 -3.30
CA TYR A 194 -6.09 -1.50 -2.99
C TYR A 194 -5.08 -2.54 -2.51
N MET A 195 -5.56 -3.55 -1.79
CA MET A 195 -4.74 -4.66 -1.32
C MET A 195 -5.57 -5.94 -1.21
N GLY A 196 -4.89 -7.07 -1.20
CA GLY A 196 -5.56 -8.35 -1.01
C GLY A 196 -4.68 -9.56 -1.27
N GLU A 197 -5.28 -10.73 -1.06
CA GLU A 197 -4.74 -12.01 -1.52
C GLU A 197 -4.94 -12.09 -3.03
N VAL A 198 -3.93 -12.52 -3.77
CA VAL A 198 -4.01 -12.76 -5.21
C VAL A 198 -5.05 -13.86 -5.47
N HIS A 199 -5.88 -13.68 -6.49
CA HIS A 199 -6.89 -14.69 -6.85
C HIS A 199 -6.20 -16.03 -7.15
N PRO A 200 -6.68 -17.18 -6.66
CA PRO A 200 -6.03 -18.48 -6.86
C PRO A 200 -5.76 -18.80 -8.35
N GLU A 201 -6.71 -18.50 -9.21
CA GLU A 201 -6.54 -18.68 -10.67
C GLU A 201 -5.42 -17.81 -11.24
N VAL A 202 -5.30 -16.57 -10.79
CA VAL A 202 -4.20 -15.67 -11.18
C VAL A 202 -2.87 -16.23 -10.66
N ALA A 203 -2.82 -16.68 -9.41
CA ALA A 203 -1.64 -17.30 -8.84
C ALA A 203 -1.19 -18.54 -9.66
N ASP A 204 -2.14 -19.39 -10.04
CA ASP A 204 -1.89 -20.55 -10.89
C ASP A 204 -1.38 -20.15 -12.29
N ILE A 205 -1.96 -19.14 -12.93
CA ILE A 205 -1.53 -18.63 -14.25
C ILE A 205 -0.08 -18.13 -14.18
N TYR A 206 0.33 -17.47 -13.09
CA TYR A 206 1.72 -17.04 -12.88
C TYR A 206 2.63 -18.15 -12.37
N GLY A 207 2.10 -19.28 -11.93
CA GLY A 207 2.84 -20.41 -11.39
C GLY A 207 3.32 -20.19 -9.95
N ILE A 208 2.54 -19.48 -9.14
CA ILE A 208 2.76 -19.26 -7.71
C ILE A 208 1.90 -20.26 -6.94
N GLY A 209 2.49 -21.33 -6.41
CA GLY A 209 1.77 -22.40 -5.72
C GLY A 209 1.45 -22.12 -4.25
N GLU A 210 1.62 -20.89 -3.79
CA GLU A 210 1.32 -20.46 -2.42
C GLU A 210 0.43 -19.21 -2.44
N ARG A 211 -0.17 -18.88 -1.29
CA ARG A 211 -0.93 -17.63 -1.15
C ARG A 211 0.02 -16.44 -1.28
N ALA A 212 -0.28 -15.58 -2.22
CA ALA A 212 0.45 -14.33 -2.40
C ALA A 212 -0.46 -13.14 -2.05
N TYR A 213 0.13 -12.11 -1.51
CA TYR A 213 -0.56 -10.88 -1.12
C TYR A 213 0.08 -9.72 -1.83
N VAL A 214 -0.73 -8.79 -2.28
CA VAL A 214 -0.29 -7.58 -2.96
C VAL A 214 -0.98 -6.35 -2.40
N ALA A 215 -0.29 -5.22 -2.45
CA ALA A 215 -0.87 -3.90 -2.24
C ALA A 215 -0.35 -2.95 -3.31
N VAL A 216 -1.23 -2.09 -3.81
CA VAL A 216 -0.89 -1.07 -4.80
C VAL A 216 -1.44 0.27 -4.32
N ILE A 217 -0.56 1.24 -4.18
CA ILE A 217 -0.87 2.57 -3.64
C ILE A 217 -0.55 3.62 -4.70
N ASP A 218 -1.47 4.55 -4.90
CA ASP A 218 -1.34 5.68 -5.83
C ASP A 218 -0.50 6.79 -5.18
N MET A 219 0.76 6.90 -5.58
CA MET A 219 1.71 7.84 -4.98
C MET A 219 1.38 9.32 -5.22
N PRO A 220 0.86 9.76 -6.37
CA PRO A 220 0.36 11.11 -6.54
C PRO A 220 -0.68 11.51 -5.49
N GLN A 221 -1.69 10.68 -5.24
CA GLN A 221 -2.71 10.96 -4.22
C GLN A 221 -2.12 11.02 -2.82
N ILE A 222 -1.23 10.09 -2.48
CA ILE A 222 -0.54 10.12 -1.19
C ILE A 222 0.32 11.37 -1.04
N THR A 223 1.00 11.80 -2.10
CA THR A 223 1.84 13.02 -2.07
C THR A 223 1.01 14.27 -1.81
N GLU A 224 -0.22 14.35 -2.33
CA GLU A 224 -1.14 15.47 -2.08
C GLU A 224 -1.64 15.49 -0.63
N LEU A 225 -1.84 14.32 -0.02
CA LEU A 225 -2.39 14.15 1.33
C LEU A 225 -1.32 14.19 2.42
N ALA A 226 -0.08 13.82 2.10
CA ALA A 226 1.02 13.66 3.04
C ALA A 226 1.39 14.98 3.75
N THR A 227 1.82 14.84 5.00
CA THR A 227 2.41 15.93 5.79
C THR A 227 3.54 15.42 6.65
N PHE A 228 4.61 16.21 6.77
CA PHE A 228 5.69 15.92 7.71
C PHE A 228 5.64 16.81 8.95
N GLU A 229 4.56 17.58 9.08
CA GLU A 229 4.33 18.35 10.31
C GLU A 229 4.02 17.40 11.46
N ARG A 230 4.67 17.64 12.59
CA ARG A 230 4.44 16.91 13.83
C ARG A 230 4.12 17.92 14.91
N LYS A 231 3.00 17.69 15.60
CA LYS A 231 2.62 18.47 16.77
C LYS A 231 3.06 17.70 18.02
N TYR A 232 3.74 18.41 18.91
CA TYR A 232 4.04 17.85 20.22
C TYR A 232 2.76 17.80 21.04
N GLU A 233 2.45 16.62 21.57
CA GLU A 233 1.41 16.43 22.58
C GLU A 233 2.09 16.17 23.91
N GLY A 234 1.69 16.92 24.94
CA GLY A 234 2.26 16.79 26.28
C GLY A 234 1.98 15.41 26.88
N ILE A 235 2.91 14.88 27.62
CA ILE A 235 2.74 13.62 28.34
C ILE A 235 1.62 13.81 29.38
N ALA A 236 0.73 12.83 29.50
CA ALA A 236 -0.34 12.84 30.48
C ALA A 236 0.23 12.94 31.90
N LYS A 237 -0.31 13.84 32.70
CA LYS A 237 0.12 14.05 34.09
C LYS A 237 -0.31 12.91 35.01
N TYR A 238 -1.39 12.22 34.69
CA TYR A 238 -2.01 11.18 35.50
C TYR A 238 -1.93 9.82 34.79
N PRO A 239 -1.86 8.71 35.57
CA PRO A 239 -1.76 7.38 34.98
C PRO A 239 -3.01 7.05 34.17
N ALA A 240 -2.81 6.30 33.07
CA ALA A 240 -3.87 5.78 32.25
C ALA A 240 -4.59 4.61 32.95
N VAL A 241 -5.88 4.46 32.64
CA VAL A 241 -6.70 3.33 33.12
C VAL A 241 -7.12 2.50 31.93
N SER A 242 -6.77 1.21 31.94
CA SER A 242 -7.22 0.26 30.93
C SER A 242 -8.44 -0.54 31.39
N ARG A 243 -9.35 -0.82 30.46
CA ARG A 243 -10.53 -1.67 30.67
C ARG A 243 -10.71 -2.56 29.46
N ASP A 244 -10.97 -3.84 29.72
CA ASP A 244 -11.24 -4.82 28.70
C ASP A 244 -12.75 -4.96 28.50
N ILE A 245 -13.18 -4.95 27.24
CA ILE A 245 -14.56 -5.12 26.85
C ILE A 245 -14.62 -6.26 25.86
N SER A 246 -15.44 -7.28 26.17
CA SER A 246 -15.76 -8.37 25.24
C SER A 246 -17.21 -8.26 24.80
N MET A 247 -17.47 -8.35 23.50
CA MET A 247 -18.80 -8.24 22.94
C MET A 247 -19.07 -9.33 21.91
N VAL A 248 -20.26 -9.89 21.95
CA VAL A 248 -20.74 -10.88 20.98
C VAL A 248 -21.56 -10.13 19.93
N MET A 249 -21.17 -10.29 18.66
CA MET A 249 -21.80 -9.59 17.55
C MET A 249 -21.99 -10.51 16.32
N PRO A 250 -22.90 -10.18 15.39
CA PRO A 250 -23.01 -10.89 14.10
C PRO A 250 -21.70 -10.83 13.32
N LYS A 251 -21.34 -11.90 12.61
CA LYS A 251 -20.12 -11.95 11.76
C LYS A 251 -20.10 -10.90 10.67
N SER A 252 -21.26 -10.44 10.23
CA SER A 252 -21.44 -9.40 9.21
C SER A 252 -20.95 -8.01 9.66
N ILE A 253 -20.85 -7.77 10.96
CA ILE A 253 -20.33 -6.50 11.47
C ILE A 253 -18.81 -6.54 11.37
N LEU A 254 -18.25 -5.56 10.66
CA LEU A 254 -16.81 -5.43 10.53
C LEU A 254 -16.20 -4.88 11.82
N VAL A 255 -14.97 -5.30 12.10
CA VAL A 255 -14.20 -4.81 13.27
C VAL A 255 -14.05 -3.29 13.22
N GLY A 256 -13.74 -2.73 12.04
CA GLY A 256 -13.63 -1.28 11.86
C GLY A 256 -14.89 -0.48 12.20
N GLN A 257 -16.09 -1.06 12.02
CA GLN A 257 -17.33 -0.40 12.44
C GLN A 257 -17.44 -0.30 13.97
N VAL A 258 -16.89 -1.27 14.68
CA VAL A 258 -16.81 -1.22 16.15
C VAL A 258 -15.80 -0.19 16.60
N GLU A 259 -14.65 -0.14 15.92
CA GLU A 259 -13.59 0.84 16.19
C GLU A 259 -14.09 2.27 15.97
N GLU A 260 -14.82 2.52 14.90
CA GLU A 260 -15.47 3.80 14.64
C GLU A 260 -16.44 4.20 15.79
N VAL A 261 -17.19 3.26 16.34
CA VAL A 261 -18.06 3.51 17.49
C VAL A 261 -17.23 3.83 18.74
N ILE A 262 -16.14 3.10 18.97
CA ILE A 262 -15.23 3.34 20.11
C ILE A 262 -14.63 4.75 20.00
N GLU A 263 -14.15 5.16 18.84
CA GLU A 263 -13.60 6.49 18.62
C GLU A 263 -14.64 7.59 18.84
N ASN A 264 -15.82 7.44 18.20
CA ASN A 264 -16.88 8.44 18.29
C ASN A 264 -17.48 8.58 19.71
N LYS A 265 -17.47 7.52 20.52
CA LYS A 265 -18.04 7.51 21.86
C LYS A 265 -17.02 7.63 22.98
N GLY A 266 -15.76 7.32 22.71
CA GLY A 266 -14.68 7.38 23.69
C GLY A 266 -14.38 8.78 24.24
N GLY A 267 -14.67 9.81 23.45
CA GLY A 267 -14.55 11.21 23.85
C GLY A 267 -13.10 11.61 24.16
N ALA A 268 -12.97 12.73 24.91
CA ALA A 268 -11.66 13.34 25.19
C ALA A 268 -10.73 12.51 26.12
N TYR A 269 -11.25 11.45 26.72
CA TYR A 269 -10.46 10.57 27.60
C TYR A 269 -9.95 9.32 26.92
N LEU A 270 -10.39 9.01 25.71
CA LEU A 270 -9.89 7.88 24.96
C LEU A 270 -8.48 8.18 24.47
N GLU A 271 -7.50 7.45 24.97
CA GLU A 271 -6.11 7.54 24.50
C GLU A 271 -5.82 6.53 23.41
N SER A 272 -6.22 5.28 23.64
CA SER A 272 -6.02 4.21 22.67
C SER A 272 -6.98 3.05 22.92
N TYR A 273 -7.14 2.23 21.90
CA TYR A 273 -7.82 0.94 21.99
C TYR A 273 -7.03 -0.10 21.22
N LYS A 274 -7.11 -1.34 21.66
CA LYS A 274 -6.42 -2.46 21.02
C LYS A 274 -7.34 -3.67 20.97
N LEU A 275 -7.58 -4.15 19.75
CA LEU A 275 -8.18 -5.47 19.54
C LEU A 275 -7.15 -6.53 19.97
N PHE A 276 -7.52 -7.43 20.89
CA PHE A 276 -6.61 -8.47 21.34
C PHE A 276 -7.14 -9.90 21.17
N ASP A 277 -8.47 -10.06 20.96
CA ASP A 277 -9.02 -11.38 20.68
C ASP A 277 -10.24 -11.33 19.77
N ILE A 278 -10.34 -12.30 18.87
CA ILE A 278 -11.54 -12.61 18.08
C ILE A 278 -11.79 -14.12 18.22
N TYR A 279 -12.89 -14.49 18.84
CA TYR A 279 -13.25 -15.88 19.05
C TYR A 279 -14.49 -16.28 18.26
N GLU A 280 -14.36 -17.39 17.50
CA GLU A 280 -15.43 -18.02 16.76
C GLU A 280 -15.42 -19.51 17.09
N GLY A 281 -16.17 -19.94 18.10
CA GLY A 281 -16.15 -21.33 18.56
C GLY A 281 -17.50 -21.83 19.05
N ALA A 282 -17.52 -23.08 19.50
CA ALA A 282 -18.73 -23.81 19.91
C ALA A 282 -19.55 -23.14 21.02
N GLN A 283 -18.95 -22.24 21.79
CA GLN A 283 -19.61 -21.51 22.87
C GLN A 283 -20.41 -20.29 22.40
N ILE A 284 -20.27 -19.92 21.10
CA ILE A 284 -20.95 -18.77 20.53
C ILE A 284 -21.95 -19.26 19.47
N LYS A 285 -23.12 -18.63 19.45
CA LYS A 285 -24.17 -18.94 18.48
C LYS A 285 -23.64 -18.89 17.05
N ALA A 286 -24.01 -19.85 16.20
CA ALA A 286 -23.66 -19.86 14.79
C ALA A 286 -24.05 -18.52 14.13
N GLY A 287 -23.12 -17.94 13.34
CA GLY A 287 -23.30 -16.63 12.70
C GLY A 287 -22.86 -15.43 13.56
N PHE A 288 -22.37 -15.68 14.78
CA PHE A 288 -21.82 -14.66 15.66
C PHE A 288 -20.32 -14.88 15.90
N LYS A 289 -19.65 -13.81 16.32
CA LYS A 289 -18.25 -13.80 16.80
C LYS A 289 -18.16 -12.99 18.09
N SER A 290 -17.22 -13.34 18.95
CA SER A 290 -16.83 -12.52 20.12
C SER A 290 -15.60 -11.69 19.73
N VAL A 291 -15.63 -10.43 20.07
CA VAL A 291 -14.53 -9.50 19.82
C VAL A 291 -14.15 -8.82 21.11
N ALA A 292 -12.87 -8.83 21.47
CA ALA A 292 -12.38 -8.28 22.71
C ALA A 292 -11.39 -7.13 22.49
N TYR A 293 -11.69 -6.00 23.12
CA TYR A 293 -10.86 -4.79 23.09
C TYR A 293 -10.35 -4.43 24.46
N SER A 294 -9.10 -4.00 24.53
CA SER A 294 -8.56 -3.27 25.67
C SER A 294 -8.60 -1.77 25.33
N ILE A 295 -9.37 -1.03 26.12
CA ILE A 295 -9.58 0.42 25.94
C ILE A 295 -8.80 1.15 27.03
N THR A 296 -7.87 2.02 26.61
CA THR A 296 -7.06 2.84 27.52
C THR A 296 -7.61 4.26 27.52
N SER A 297 -7.85 4.75 28.71
CA SER A 297 -8.35 6.11 28.93
C SER A 297 -7.39 6.87 29.83
N VAL A 298 -7.15 8.13 29.52
CA VAL A 298 -6.28 9.00 30.31
C VAL A 298 -6.91 10.37 30.50
N SER A 299 -6.63 11.00 31.66
CA SER A 299 -6.96 12.40 31.89
C SER A 299 -5.69 13.23 31.93
N TYR A 300 -5.64 14.25 31.10
CA TYR A 300 -4.51 15.20 31.10
C TYR A 300 -4.61 16.27 32.20
N THR A 301 -5.79 16.41 32.82
CA THR A 301 -6.10 17.51 33.74
C THR A 301 -6.60 17.09 35.12
N HIS A 302 -7.28 15.92 35.24
CA HIS A 302 -7.97 15.53 36.49
C HIS A 302 -7.77 14.05 36.81
N LEU A 303 -7.64 13.71 38.10
CA LEU A 303 -7.77 12.36 38.64
C LEU A 303 -9.24 11.91 38.54
N ARG A 304 -9.48 10.63 38.25
CA ARG A 304 -10.83 10.05 38.34
C ARG A 304 -11.23 9.81 39.80
N ALA A 305 -12.50 9.97 40.12
CA ALA A 305 -13.04 9.85 41.47
C ALA A 305 -12.70 8.50 42.18
N HIS A 306 -12.49 7.42 41.42
CA HIS A 306 -12.13 6.10 41.97
C HIS A 306 -10.64 5.93 42.32
N GLU A 307 -9.77 6.87 41.97
CA GLU A 307 -8.32 6.80 42.25
C GLU A 307 -7.96 7.58 43.52
N THR A 308 -8.91 8.33 44.08
CA THR A 308 -8.72 9.09 45.34
C THR A 308 -9.04 8.28 46.57
N ASP A 309 -9.70 7.11 46.44
CA ASP A 309 -10.09 6.27 47.61
C ASP A 309 -9.02 5.22 47.99
N SER A 310 -7.82 5.29 47.42
CA SER A 310 -6.74 4.30 47.60
C SER A 310 -5.54 4.83 48.38
N TYR A 311 -5.70 5.90 49.19
CA TYR A 311 -4.67 6.41 50.11
C TYR A 311 -5.20 6.52 51.51
#